data_6c71dedb15e707d921b62bdcc556c58c
#
_entry.id   6c71dedb15e707d921b62bdcc556c58c
#
_cell.length_a   1.000
_cell.length_b   1.000
_cell.length_c   1.000
_cell.angle_alpha   90.00
_cell.angle_beta   90.00
_cell.angle_gamma   90.00
#
_symmetry.space_group_name_H-M   'P 1'
#
loop_
_entity.id
_entity.type
_entity.pdbx_description
1 polymer ?
#
loop_
_entity_poly.entity_id
_entity_poly.type
_entity_poly.pdbx_seq_one_letter_code
_entity_poly.pdbx_strand_id
1 'polypeptide(L)'
;VARRGLHRLIRHQGPRRKAVVLGVLSTTVVLGIGATMVPLIADDDISIPVVFDTTATSVPQDGDNSVKTTLATCAAPCDGNPRGDRQAVLAFSVTSLPANATNIRATLRVHSWQAFDAAVTAHDSGLDARAARPAPGQVGAALDAVSGVGKGFNEWDVSELVTGNGTWTVSLAQAGLGTRIYWASGENRNPDVRPRLVLRYDTGTRPTPAPTSVSPTPSAALPTRPPASPTVSPSVSPSPARPSPTPTKPPADSGACGQVSAKLVPSCGAWWGMYSPSGAGSGWDHGKAITDVEKQVGRTFDIVHRYHDFSNSGSNGAFPDAYQQQQMREGRLMFFAWESRVFSSGTVLTWRDVYSGRYDQTIDDVAGRIKAAGVPVFMGFDHEPEDEPEKGSDAEFVRAWRYVHDRFAKADVRNAVWVWTMMGWSGHYNRYAGLYPGDDYVDWVAWDPYNFHVCNGSTTWKSPSTTIGSFYRWLDDTGIGKGKPRMLAEFGTNFDSADPNAKRRWFEEFPAALKAHPKIKAAIYFNSPGMTKTTNVCNMTMNQDASAVAGFAAAGRDSYLRQPTGGSR
;
A
#
# COMPACT_ATOMS: atom_id res chain seq x y z
N VAL A 1 30.81 -50.00 6.04
CA VAL A 1 31.86 -49.92 5.03
C VAL A 1 31.93 -48.50 4.54
N ALA A 2 33.02 -47.85 4.90
CA ALA A 2 33.33 -46.45 4.60
C ALA A 2 33.78 -46.30 3.13
N ARG A 3 33.52 -45.13 2.54
CA ARG A 3 34.54 -44.42 1.73
C ARG A 3 34.27 -42.93 1.64
N ARG A 4 35.34 -42.22 2.03
CA ARG A 4 35.63 -40.79 1.92
C ARG A 4 35.98 -40.41 0.48
N GLY A 5 35.84 -39.10 0.17
CA GLY A 5 36.53 -38.40 -0.91
C GLY A 5 36.00 -36.97 -0.96
N LEU A 6 36.54 -36.03 -0.42
CA LEU A 6 37.75 -35.17 -0.49
C LEU A 6 37.83 -34.32 -1.74
N HIS A 7 37.61 -33.02 -1.53
CA HIS A 7 38.20 -31.79 -2.10
C HIS A 7 38.23 -31.48 -3.59
N ARG A 8 37.80 -30.26 -3.90
CA ARG A 8 38.75 -29.23 -4.39
C ARG A 8 38.16 -27.82 -4.31
N LEU A 9 38.83 -26.98 -3.54
CA LEU A 9 38.81 -25.51 -3.65
C LEU A 9 39.51 -25.08 -4.94
N ILE A 10 38.87 -24.18 -5.69
CA ILE A 10 39.56 -23.37 -6.70
C ILE A 10 39.26 -21.91 -6.40
N ARG A 11 40.30 -21.22 -5.94
CA ARG A 11 40.36 -19.74 -5.90
C ARG A 11 40.56 -19.24 -7.31
N HIS A 12 39.73 -18.31 -7.77
CA HIS A 12 40.07 -17.43 -8.87
C HIS A 12 40.18 -16.00 -8.36
N GLN A 13 41.39 -15.46 -8.52
CA GLN A 13 41.72 -14.06 -8.33
C GLN A 13 41.28 -13.28 -9.59
N GLY A 14 40.55 -12.18 -9.42
CA GLY A 14 40.20 -11.25 -10.50
C GLY A 14 41.26 -10.14 -10.64
N PRO A 15 41.39 -9.54 -11.82
CA PRO A 15 42.43 -8.57 -12.09
C PRO A 15 42.07 -7.15 -11.62
N ARG A 16 43.09 -6.49 -11.05
CA ARG A 16 43.09 -5.08 -10.65
C ARG A 16 42.93 -4.17 -11.86
N ARG A 17 41.99 -3.26 -11.89
CA ARG A 17 41.93 -2.13 -12.83
C ARG A 17 42.57 -0.90 -12.22
N LYS A 18 43.53 -0.34 -12.99
CA LYS A 18 44.26 0.89 -12.69
C LYS A 18 43.34 2.09 -12.92
N ALA A 19 43.33 3.01 -11.98
CA ALA A 19 42.73 4.33 -12.14
C ALA A 19 43.67 5.22 -13.03
N VAL A 20 43.09 5.83 -14.03
CA VAL A 20 43.71 6.90 -14.81
C VAL A 20 43.13 8.22 -14.37
N VAL A 21 43.97 9.06 -13.81
CA VAL A 21 43.66 10.46 -13.49
C VAL A 21 43.86 11.27 -14.73
N LEU A 22 42.83 11.94 -15.26
CA LEU A 22 42.98 12.99 -16.27
C LEU A 22 42.69 14.34 -15.60
N GLY A 23 43.71 15.20 -15.64
CA GLY A 23 43.61 16.56 -15.18
C GLY A 23 42.81 17.43 -16.15
N VAL A 24 42.02 18.33 -15.61
CA VAL A 24 41.30 19.37 -16.35
C VAL A 24 42.07 20.69 -16.25
N LEU A 25 42.51 21.22 -17.40
CA LEU A 25 43.00 22.59 -17.50
C LEU A 25 41.82 23.56 -17.54
N SER A 26 41.88 24.54 -16.65
CA SER A 26 41.00 25.69 -16.67
C SER A 26 41.45 26.70 -17.74
N THR A 27 40.54 27.07 -18.63
CA THR A 27 40.66 28.31 -19.41
C THR A 27 39.46 29.20 -19.13
N THR A 28 39.73 30.30 -18.50
CA THR A 28 38.78 31.39 -18.24
C THR A 28 38.62 32.23 -19.51
N VAL A 29 37.40 32.31 -20.04
CA VAL A 29 37.01 33.34 -21.02
C VAL A 29 35.85 34.14 -20.43
N VAL A 30 36.11 35.42 -20.20
CA VAL A 30 35.12 36.42 -19.86
C VAL A 30 34.55 37.00 -21.14
N LEU A 31 33.24 36.93 -21.34
CA LEU A 31 32.53 37.79 -22.30
C LEU A 31 31.04 37.90 -21.94
N GLY A 32 30.62 39.15 -21.74
CA GLY A 32 29.39 39.72 -22.26
C GLY A 32 28.05 39.36 -21.57
N ILE A 33 27.57 40.31 -20.84
CA ILE A 33 26.25 40.40 -20.22
C ILE A 33 25.14 40.28 -21.30
N GLY A 34 24.43 39.17 -21.29
CA GLY A 34 23.11 39.04 -21.87
C GLY A 34 22.29 38.22 -20.89
N ALA A 35 21.39 38.88 -20.15
CA ALA A 35 20.47 38.18 -19.27
C ALA A 35 19.44 37.40 -20.11
N THR A 36 19.76 36.17 -20.46
CA THR A 36 18.76 35.20 -20.87
C THR A 36 18.15 34.61 -19.60
N MET A 37 16.86 34.85 -19.38
CA MET A 37 16.06 34.16 -18.38
C MET A 37 16.12 32.66 -18.70
N VAL A 38 16.82 31.90 -17.86
CA VAL A 38 16.75 30.44 -17.86
C VAL A 38 15.48 30.09 -17.08
N PRO A 39 14.49 29.40 -17.69
CA PRO A 39 13.38 28.91 -16.93
C PRO A 39 13.90 27.93 -15.87
N LEU A 40 13.47 28.09 -14.62
CA LEU A 40 13.67 27.11 -13.57
C LEU A 40 12.88 25.86 -13.96
N ILE A 41 13.54 24.90 -14.55
CA ILE A 41 13.02 23.55 -14.73
C ILE A 41 13.02 22.93 -13.33
N ALA A 42 11.89 22.44 -12.87
CA ALA A 42 11.87 21.57 -11.70
C ALA A 42 12.71 20.33 -12.06
N ASP A 43 13.80 20.10 -11.35
CA ASP A 43 14.81 19.09 -11.67
C ASP A 43 14.34 17.65 -11.35
N ASP A 44 13.11 17.45 -10.90
CA ASP A 44 12.58 16.15 -10.52
C ASP A 44 11.49 15.69 -11.48
N ASP A 45 11.81 14.68 -12.29
CA ASP A 45 10.84 13.96 -13.12
C ASP A 45 9.79 13.28 -12.23
N ILE A 46 8.50 13.61 -12.40
CA ILE A 46 7.41 12.90 -11.73
C ILE A 46 7.14 11.61 -12.49
N SER A 47 7.36 10.47 -11.85
CA SER A 47 7.07 9.15 -12.43
C SER A 47 5.73 8.61 -11.93
N ILE A 48 4.76 8.50 -12.84
CA ILE A 48 3.41 8.00 -12.58
C ILE A 48 3.34 6.54 -13.05
N PRO A 49 3.07 5.58 -12.15
CA PRO A 49 2.87 4.19 -12.56
C PRO A 49 1.55 4.04 -13.33
N VAL A 50 1.49 3.04 -14.21
CA VAL A 50 0.24 2.60 -14.83
C VAL A 50 -0.72 2.14 -13.72
N VAL A 51 -2.00 2.52 -13.84
CA VAL A 51 -3.04 2.12 -12.85
C VAL A 51 -3.93 1.01 -13.37
N PHE A 52 -4.11 0.94 -14.69
CA PHE A 52 -4.82 -0.15 -15.36
C PHE A 52 -4.14 -0.38 -16.70
N ASP A 53 -4.00 -1.64 -17.10
CA ASP A 53 -3.62 -1.97 -18.47
C ASP A 53 -4.24 -3.30 -18.92
N THR A 54 -4.35 -3.46 -20.23
CA THR A 54 -4.90 -4.67 -20.84
C THR A 54 -4.42 -4.79 -22.28
N THR A 55 -4.59 -5.98 -22.87
CA THR A 55 -4.46 -6.17 -24.31
C THR A 55 -5.82 -6.26 -24.95
N ALA A 56 -6.18 -5.28 -25.78
CA ALA A 56 -7.34 -5.37 -26.65
C ALA A 56 -7.07 -6.37 -27.78
N THR A 57 -7.97 -7.32 -28.01
CA THR A 57 -7.78 -8.39 -28.99
C THR A 57 -9.08 -8.82 -29.63
N SER A 58 -9.03 -9.11 -30.93
CA SER A 58 -10.13 -9.73 -31.68
C SER A 58 -10.16 -11.25 -31.53
N VAL A 59 -9.18 -11.86 -30.84
CA VAL A 59 -9.06 -13.31 -30.65
C VAL A 59 -9.71 -13.75 -29.34
N PRO A 60 -10.79 -14.53 -29.34
CA PRO A 60 -11.54 -14.87 -28.12
C PRO A 60 -10.82 -15.74 -27.10
N GLN A 61 -9.68 -16.32 -27.45
CA GLN A 61 -9.01 -17.37 -26.67
C GLN A 61 -7.99 -16.86 -25.64
N ASP A 62 -7.73 -15.57 -25.57
CA ASP A 62 -6.62 -15.04 -24.76
C ASP A 62 -6.92 -14.90 -23.25
N GLY A 63 -8.10 -15.25 -22.77
CA GLY A 63 -8.48 -15.15 -21.36
C GLY A 63 -8.65 -13.70 -20.91
N ASP A 64 -8.51 -13.44 -19.61
CA ASP A 64 -8.50 -12.11 -19.05
C ASP A 64 -7.12 -11.46 -19.31
N ASN A 65 -7.12 -10.37 -20.05
CA ASN A 65 -5.90 -9.67 -20.42
C ASN A 65 -5.49 -8.57 -19.41
N SER A 66 -6.41 -8.14 -18.55
CA SER A 66 -6.14 -7.09 -17.56
C SER A 66 -5.29 -7.56 -16.37
N VAL A 67 -5.05 -8.86 -16.27
CA VAL A 67 -4.25 -9.48 -15.18
C VAL A 67 -2.99 -10.19 -15.70
N LYS A 68 -2.65 -10.02 -16.97
CA LYS A 68 -1.44 -10.61 -17.53
C LYS A 68 -0.20 -9.78 -17.19
N THR A 69 0.90 -10.46 -16.90
CA THR A 69 2.20 -9.82 -16.63
C THR A 69 2.84 -9.20 -17.88
N THR A 70 2.21 -9.37 -19.04
CA THR A 70 2.64 -8.82 -20.33
C THR A 70 1.46 -8.32 -21.13
N LEU A 71 1.66 -7.18 -21.78
CA LEU A 71 0.80 -6.66 -22.83
C LEU A 71 1.30 -7.14 -24.18
N ALA A 72 0.45 -7.05 -25.21
CA ALA A 72 0.85 -7.39 -26.57
C ALA A 72 0.36 -6.37 -27.59
N THR A 73 1.21 -6.09 -28.59
CA THR A 73 0.82 -5.41 -29.82
C THR A 73 1.06 -6.31 -31.02
N CYS A 74 0.24 -6.23 -32.03
CA CYS A 74 0.38 -6.96 -33.28
C CYS A 74 -0.59 -6.41 -34.34
N ALA A 75 -0.13 -6.23 -35.56
CA ALA A 75 -1.01 -5.90 -36.68
C ALA A 75 -1.53 -7.18 -37.34
N ALA A 76 -2.76 -7.16 -37.84
CA ALA A 76 -3.31 -8.28 -38.59
C ALA A 76 -2.67 -8.39 -40.00
N PRO A 77 -2.38 -9.64 -40.47
CA PRO A 77 -2.52 -10.92 -39.80
C PRO A 77 -1.43 -11.14 -38.75
N CYS A 78 -1.83 -11.39 -37.50
CA CYS A 78 -0.93 -11.60 -36.40
C CYS A 78 -0.73 -13.10 -36.17
N ASP A 79 0.53 -13.55 -36.12
CA ASP A 79 0.89 -14.96 -35.96
C ASP A 79 0.15 -15.87 -36.97
N GLY A 80 -0.05 -15.36 -38.19
CA GLY A 80 -0.78 -16.07 -39.24
C GLY A 80 -2.32 -16.02 -39.14
N ASN A 81 -2.87 -15.36 -38.12
CA ASN A 81 -4.32 -15.18 -37.99
C ASN A 81 -4.77 -13.86 -38.63
N PRO A 82 -5.62 -13.89 -39.69
CA PRO A 82 -6.08 -12.70 -40.40
C PRO A 82 -6.83 -11.69 -39.54
N ARG A 83 -7.36 -12.09 -38.38
CA ARG A 83 -8.10 -11.26 -37.43
C ARG A 83 -7.36 -11.08 -36.11
N GLY A 84 -6.08 -11.36 -36.07
CA GLY A 84 -5.31 -11.46 -34.84
C GLY A 84 -4.68 -10.16 -34.35
N ASP A 85 -5.24 -8.98 -34.68
CA ASP A 85 -4.73 -7.71 -34.20
C ASP A 85 -4.80 -7.57 -32.66
N ARG A 86 -3.81 -6.88 -32.12
CA ARG A 86 -3.69 -6.59 -30.69
C ARG A 86 -3.20 -5.18 -30.46
N GLN A 87 -3.76 -4.54 -29.46
CA GLN A 87 -3.39 -3.22 -28.99
C GLN A 87 -3.13 -3.28 -27.49
N ALA A 88 -2.01 -2.75 -27.02
CA ALA A 88 -1.77 -2.58 -25.60
C ALA A 88 -2.46 -1.28 -25.14
N VAL A 89 -3.27 -1.36 -24.11
CA VAL A 89 -4.04 -0.22 -23.56
C VAL A 89 -3.55 0.03 -22.14
N LEU A 90 -3.15 1.27 -21.85
CA LEU A 90 -2.56 1.67 -20.57
C LEU A 90 -3.26 2.94 -20.06
N ALA A 91 -3.68 2.93 -18.79
CA ALA A 91 -4.29 4.09 -18.14
C ALA A 91 -3.41 4.58 -16.98
N PHE A 92 -3.32 5.89 -16.83
CA PHE A 92 -2.54 6.58 -15.82
C PHE A 92 -3.41 7.59 -15.08
N SER A 93 -3.29 7.65 -13.75
CA SER A 93 -3.95 8.64 -12.92
C SER A 93 -2.96 9.71 -12.48
N VAL A 94 -3.04 10.88 -13.08
CA VAL A 94 -2.20 12.04 -12.75
C VAL A 94 -2.94 12.86 -11.70
N THR A 95 -2.36 12.98 -10.51
CA THR A 95 -2.95 13.73 -9.38
C THR A 95 -1.95 14.67 -8.71
N SER A 96 -0.70 14.66 -9.18
CA SER A 96 0.43 15.31 -8.52
C SER A 96 0.89 16.61 -9.19
N LEU A 97 0.24 17.03 -10.28
CA LEU A 97 0.56 18.29 -10.92
C LEU A 97 0.00 19.46 -10.10
N PRO A 98 0.82 20.49 -9.78
CA PRO A 98 0.33 21.68 -9.10
C PRO A 98 -0.60 22.49 -9.99
N ALA A 99 -1.51 23.27 -9.39
CA ALA A 99 -2.53 24.03 -10.12
C ALA A 99 -1.94 25.11 -11.07
N ASN A 100 -0.68 25.51 -10.87
CA ASN A 100 0.04 26.45 -11.71
C ASN A 100 1.05 25.78 -12.66
N ALA A 101 0.95 24.47 -12.87
CA ALA A 101 1.78 23.77 -13.84
C ALA A 101 1.46 24.25 -15.26
N THR A 102 2.50 24.56 -16.02
CA THR A 102 2.44 24.96 -17.43
C THR A 102 3.46 24.15 -18.23
N ASN A 103 3.37 24.15 -19.56
CA ASN A 103 4.31 23.44 -20.43
C ASN A 103 4.52 21.99 -20.01
N ILE A 104 3.42 21.29 -19.70
CA ILE A 104 3.47 19.89 -19.28
C ILE A 104 4.00 19.05 -20.44
N ARG A 105 5.05 18.29 -20.16
CA ARG A 105 5.62 17.27 -21.07
C ARG A 105 5.41 15.91 -20.43
N ALA A 106 4.88 14.98 -21.21
CA ALA A 106 4.55 13.65 -20.76
C ALA A 106 5.20 12.61 -21.69
N THR A 107 6.03 11.75 -21.13
CA THR A 107 6.69 10.65 -21.86
C THR A 107 6.18 9.33 -21.33
N LEU A 108 5.54 8.54 -22.20
CA LEU A 108 5.17 7.15 -21.91
C LEU A 108 6.40 6.26 -22.08
N ARG A 109 6.71 5.43 -21.08
CA ARG A 109 7.83 4.48 -21.09
C ARG A 109 7.31 3.06 -20.91
N VAL A 110 7.53 2.18 -21.89
CA VAL A 110 7.13 0.77 -21.84
C VAL A 110 8.29 -0.13 -22.23
N HIS A 111 8.54 -1.16 -21.43
CA HIS A 111 9.68 -2.05 -21.59
C HIS A 111 9.37 -3.22 -22.52
N SER A 112 10.28 -3.50 -23.47
CA SER A 112 10.31 -4.72 -24.27
C SER A 112 11.57 -5.55 -23.97
N TRP A 113 11.44 -6.87 -23.93
CA TRP A 113 12.59 -7.78 -23.69
C TRP A 113 13.41 -8.08 -24.95
N GLN A 114 12.87 -7.73 -26.11
CA GLN A 114 13.51 -7.99 -27.41
C GLN A 114 13.41 -6.75 -28.28
N ALA A 115 14.32 -6.65 -29.25
CA ALA A 115 14.24 -5.65 -30.30
C ALA A 115 13.44 -6.19 -31.49
N PHE A 116 12.65 -5.33 -32.13
CA PHE A 116 11.83 -5.65 -33.31
C PHE A 116 11.95 -4.53 -34.34
N ASP A 117 12.06 -4.92 -35.61
CA ASP A 117 11.95 -3.97 -36.72
C ASP A 117 10.47 -3.76 -37.07
N ALA A 118 9.79 -3.04 -36.21
CA ALA A 118 8.37 -2.73 -36.36
C ALA A 118 8.08 -1.33 -35.80
N ALA A 119 7.25 -0.59 -36.49
CA ALA A 119 6.76 0.70 -36.03
C ALA A 119 5.62 0.49 -35.03
N VAL A 120 5.66 1.21 -33.89
CA VAL A 120 4.60 1.19 -32.89
C VAL A 120 4.24 2.63 -32.56
N THR A 121 2.95 2.95 -32.73
CA THR A 121 2.38 4.27 -32.53
C THR A 121 1.60 4.31 -31.21
N ALA A 122 1.82 5.34 -30.41
CA ALA A 122 0.97 5.69 -29.28
C ALA A 122 -0.20 6.56 -29.76
N HIS A 123 -1.39 6.24 -29.30
CA HIS A 123 -2.62 6.94 -29.64
C HIS A 123 -3.38 7.36 -28.39
N ASP A 124 -4.12 8.46 -28.45
CA ASP A 124 -5.21 8.70 -27.52
C ASP A 124 -6.21 7.54 -27.59
N SER A 125 -6.62 7.01 -26.46
CA SER A 125 -7.41 5.79 -26.43
C SER A 125 -8.78 6.01 -25.78
N GLY A 126 -9.83 5.69 -26.55
CA GLY A 126 -11.19 5.55 -26.03
C GLY A 126 -11.49 4.16 -25.43
N LEU A 127 -10.51 3.25 -25.36
CA LEU A 127 -10.70 1.90 -24.84
C LEU A 127 -10.62 1.89 -23.31
N ASP A 128 -11.44 1.04 -22.68
CA ASP A 128 -11.38 0.84 -21.23
C ASP A 128 -10.21 -0.10 -20.86
N ALA A 129 -9.18 0.46 -20.26
CA ALA A 129 -8.01 -0.30 -19.77
C ALA A 129 -8.33 -1.30 -18.63
N ARG A 130 -9.53 -1.19 -18.03
CA ARG A 130 -10.01 -2.12 -16.98
C ARG A 130 -10.72 -3.33 -17.56
N ALA A 131 -11.07 -3.29 -18.84
CA ALA A 131 -11.81 -4.37 -19.46
C ALA A 131 -10.95 -5.64 -19.57
N ALA A 132 -11.46 -6.74 -19.10
CA ALA A 132 -10.77 -8.04 -19.15
C ALA A 132 -10.47 -8.48 -20.59
N ARG A 133 -11.34 -8.12 -21.55
CA ARG A 133 -11.22 -8.48 -22.97
C ARG A 133 -11.78 -7.39 -23.87
N PRO A 134 -11.16 -6.21 -23.91
CA PRO A 134 -11.64 -5.19 -24.85
C PRO A 134 -11.39 -5.67 -26.29
N ALA A 135 -12.36 -5.40 -27.15
CA ALA A 135 -12.13 -5.56 -28.59
C ALA A 135 -11.18 -4.44 -29.06
N PRO A 136 -10.30 -4.68 -30.05
CA PRO A 136 -9.56 -3.63 -30.69
C PRO A 136 -10.55 -2.61 -31.26
N GLY A 137 -10.37 -1.35 -30.85
CA GLY A 137 -11.22 -0.26 -31.28
C GLY A 137 -10.55 0.61 -32.32
N GLN A 138 -11.28 1.60 -32.82
CA GLN A 138 -10.65 2.69 -33.50
C GLN A 138 -9.77 3.42 -32.48
N VAL A 139 -8.47 3.45 -32.74
CA VAL A 139 -7.55 4.30 -31.98
C VAL A 139 -7.87 5.77 -32.30
N GLY A 140 -7.76 6.64 -31.31
CA GLY A 140 -7.90 8.08 -31.50
C GLY A 140 -6.72 8.69 -32.25
N ALA A 141 -6.48 9.97 -32.02
CA ALA A 141 -5.35 10.67 -32.65
C ALA A 141 -4.01 9.98 -32.35
N ALA A 142 -3.15 9.90 -33.35
CA ALA A 142 -1.77 9.48 -33.15
C ALA A 142 -1.02 10.59 -32.40
N LEU A 143 -0.31 10.20 -31.35
CA LEU A 143 0.47 11.11 -30.49
C LEU A 143 1.96 11.10 -30.90
N ASP A 144 2.55 9.90 -30.95
CA ASP A 144 3.94 9.71 -31.31
C ASP A 144 4.19 8.28 -31.82
N ALA A 145 5.27 8.05 -32.56
CA ALA A 145 5.62 6.75 -33.11
C ALA A 145 7.11 6.44 -33.02
N VAL A 146 7.45 5.24 -32.59
CA VAL A 146 8.80 4.69 -32.72
C VAL A 146 8.90 3.85 -33.99
N SER A 147 9.92 4.08 -34.82
CA SER A 147 10.10 3.34 -36.08
C SER A 147 10.73 1.96 -35.90
N GLY A 148 11.24 1.63 -34.71
CA GLY A 148 11.78 0.32 -34.33
C GLY A 148 11.75 0.17 -32.82
N VAL A 149 11.37 -1.02 -32.37
CA VAL A 149 11.30 -1.33 -30.93
C VAL A 149 12.65 -1.80 -30.44
N GLY A 150 13.22 -1.12 -29.46
CA GLY A 150 14.46 -1.50 -28.79
C GLY A 150 14.25 -2.50 -27.65
N LYS A 151 15.30 -3.26 -27.31
CA LYS A 151 15.32 -3.98 -26.03
C LYS A 151 15.50 -2.99 -24.88
N GLY A 152 14.64 -3.03 -23.90
CA GLY A 152 14.59 -2.07 -22.80
C GLY A 152 13.37 -1.17 -22.89
N PHE A 153 13.45 0.01 -22.28
CA PHE A 153 12.37 0.99 -22.36
C PHE A 153 12.34 1.65 -23.74
N ASN A 154 11.15 1.67 -24.31
CA ASN A 154 10.80 2.46 -25.48
C ASN A 154 9.94 3.64 -24.99
N GLU A 155 10.07 4.80 -25.64
CA GLU A 155 9.51 6.05 -25.17
C GLU A 155 8.69 6.71 -26.27
N TRP A 156 7.52 7.23 -25.88
CA TRP A 156 6.62 8.00 -26.74
C TRP A 156 6.29 9.34 -26.07
N ASP A 157 6.32 10.42 -26.83
CA ASP A 157 5.80 11.72 -26.38
C ASP A 157 4.27 11.70 -26.43
N VAL A 158 3.65 11.84 -25.25
CA VAL A 158 2.19 11.89 -25.11
C VAL A 158 1.73 13.21 -24.46
N SER A 159 2.54 14.26 -24.64
CA SER A 159 2.30 15.59 -24.04
C SER A 159 0.99 16.21 -24.52
N GLU A 160 0.58 15.95 -25.75
CA GLU A 160 -0.69 16.47 -26.30
C GLU A 160 -1.91 15.89 -25.60
N LEU A 161 -1.80 14.67 -25.05
CA LEU A 161 -2.85 14.01 -24.29
C LEU A 161 -2.95 14.53 -22.87
N VAL A 162 -1.81 14.69 -22.17
CA VAL A 162 -1.76 14.96 -20.73
C VAL A 162 -1.77 16.46 -20.46
N THR A 163 -2.95 17.04 -20.35
CA THR A 163 -3.13 18.50 -20.20
C THR A 163 -3.25 18.96 -18.74
N GLY A 164 -3.21 18.04 -17.77
CA GLY A 164 -3.36 18.35 -16.33
C GLY A 164 -3.59 17.11 -15.48
N ASN A 165 -4.09 17.31 -14.28
CA ASN A 165 -4.55 16.22 -13.43
C ASN A 165 -5.79 15.56 -14.03
N GLY A 166 -5.81 14.22 -14.02
CA GLY A 166 -6.88 13.42 -14.61
C GLY A 166 -6.49 11.97 -14.83
N THR A 167 -7.38 11.20 -15.44
CA THR A 167 -7.07 9.84 -15.91
C THR A 167 -6.91 9.87 -17.42
N TRP A 168 -5.76 9.41 -17.88
CA TRP A 168 -5.35 9.42 -19.28
C TRP A 168 -5.10 8.01 -19.77
N THR A 169 -5.65 7.66 -20.92
CA THR A 169 -5.51 6.31 -21.49
C THR A 169 -4.82 6.37 -22.84
N VAL A 170 -3.77 5.56 -22.99
CA VAL A 170 -2.98 5.45 -24.22
C VAL A 170 -3.12 4.05 -24.78
N SER A 171 -3.31 3.92 -26.09
CA SER A 171 -3.19 2.66 -26.83
C SER A 171 -1.90 2.62 -27.61
N LEU A 172 -1.16 1.52 -27.52
CA LEU A 172 -0.06 1.23 -28.44
C LEU A 172 -0.56 0.31 -29.56
N ALA A 173 -0.42 0.76 -30.80
CA ALA A 173 -0.79 0.01 -32.00
C ALA A 173 0.44 -0.21 -32.88
N GLN A 174 0.61 -1.44 -33.36
CA GLN A 174 1.70 -1.81 -34.26
C GLN A 174 1.29 -1.63 -35.70
N ALA A 175 2.15 -1.01 -36.50
CA ALA A 175 1.99 -0.95 -37.95
C ALA A 175 2.78 -2.08 -38.62
N GLY A 176 2.24 -2.64 -39.73
CA GLY A 176 2.88 -3.71 -40.52
C GLY A 176 2.51 -5.11 -40.08
N LEU A 177 3.02 -6.09 -40.79
CA LEU A 177 2.62 -7.50 -40.67
C LEU A 177 3.35 -8.21 -39.51
N GLY A 178 2.58 -8.90 -38.70
CA GLY A 178 2.62 -10.19 -38.21
C GLY A 178 3.44 -10.67 -37.06
N THR A 179 4.42 -10.05 -36.49
CA THR A 179 5.07 -10.59 -35.28
C THR A 179 4.54 -9.91 -34.03
N ARG A 180 4.13 -10.71 -33.05
CA ARG A 180 3.65 -10.22 -31.78
C ARG A 180 4.80 -9.64 -30.95
N ILE A 181 4.65 -8.39 -30.51
CA ILE A 181 5.55 -7.75 -29.57
C ILE A 181 4.95 -7.84 -28.17
N TYR A 182 5.74 -8.32 -27.22
CA TYR A 182 5.35 -8.37 -25.82
C TYR A 182 6.00 -7.24 -25.04
N TRP A 183 5.18 -6.54 -24.28
CA TRP A 183 5.54 -5.43 -23.41
C TRP A 183 5.33 -5.81 -21.95
N ALA A 184 6.11 -5.23 -21.05
CA ALA A 184 5.80 -5.34 -19.62
C ALA A 184 4.46 -4.66 -19.31
N SER A 185 3.67 -5.27 -18.44
CA SER A 185 2.44 -4.70 -17.89
C SER A 185 2.66 -4.13 -16.49
N GLY A 186 1.67 -3.47 -15.93
CA GLY A 186 1.62 -3.04 -14.54
C GLY A 186 1.70 -4.20 -13.56
N GLU A 187 1.24 -5.39 -13.98
CA GLU A 187 1.27 -6.64 -13.22
C GLU A 187 2.60 -7.38 -13.33
N ASN A 188 3.59 -6.83 -14.06
CA ASN A 188 4.88 -7.49 -14.17
C ASN A 188 5.55 -7.63 -12.81
N ARG A 189 6.08 -8.83 -12.52
CA ARG A 189 6.74 -9.15 -11.23
C ARG A 189 7.97 -8.29 -10.95
N ASN A 190 8.68 -7.85 -11.99
CA ASN A 190 9.79 -6.91 -11.84
C ASN A 190 9.25 -5.47 -11.95
N PRO A 191 9.19 -4.70 -10.85
CA PRO A 191 8.69 -3.33 -10.85
C PRO A 191 9.53 -2.38 -11.70
N ASP A 192 10.81 -2.69 -11.93
CA ASP A 192 11.72 -1.83 -12.68
C ASP A 192 11.40 -1.78 -14.18
N VAL A 193 10.68 -2.78 -14.69
CA VAL A 193 10.28 -2.84 -16.11
C VAL A 193 8.83 -2.41 -16.35
N ARG A 194 8.07 -2.10 -15.31
CA ARG A 194 6.65 -1.72 -15.44
C ARG A 194 6.49 -0.42 -16.23
N PRO A 195 5.38 -0.29 -16.99
CA PRO A 195 5.07 0.95 -17.69
C PRO A 195 4.93 2.13 -16.74
N ARG A 196 5.41 3.30 -17.19
CA ARG A 196 5.29 4.54 -16.42
C ARG A 196 5.12 5.74 -17.34
N LEU A 197 4.42 6.74 -16.84
CA LEU A 197 4.34 8.05 -17.45
C LEU A 197 5.28 8.99 -16.70
N VAL A 198 6.21 9.59 -17.40
CA VAL A 198 7.17 10.55 -16.84
C VAL A 198 6.72 11.95 -17.20
N LEU A 199 6.48 12.79 -16.19
CA LEU A 199 5.98 14.15 -16.35
C LEU A 199 7.07 15.16 -16.00
N ARG A 200 7.17 16.21 -16.83
CA ARG A 200 7.92 17.44 -16.59
C ARG A 200 6.99 18.63 -16.81
N TYR A 201 7.14 19.67 -16.03
CA TYR A 201 6.31 20.87 -16.15
C TYR A 201 7.06 22.10 -15.65
N ASP A 202 6.64 23.26 -16.12
CA ASP A 202 7.13 24.55 -15.60
C ASP A 202 6.15 25.06 -14.55
N THR A 203 6.68 25.61 -13.44
CA THR A 203 5.90 26.44 -12.53
C THR A 203 6.31 27.88 -12.78
N GLY A 204 5.38 28.72 -13.21
CA GLY A 204 5.66 30.12 -13.55
C GLY A 204 6.51 30.82 -12.46
N THR A 205 7.44 31.67 -12.91
CA THR A 205 8.44 32.36 -12.10
C THR A 205 7.84 33.00 -10.84
N ARG A 206 8.34 32.57 -9.68
CA ARG A 206 8.17 33.32 -8.43
C ARG A 206 8.83 34.69 -8.64
N PRO A 207 8.13 35.83 -8.36
CA PRO A 207 8.77 37.13 -8.42
C PRO A 207 9.99 37.14 -7.47
N THR A 208 11.16 37.41 -8.03
CA THR A 208 12.36 37.59 -7.22
C THR A 208 12.08 38.76 -6.27
N PRO A 209 12.30 38.63 -4.94
CA PRO A 209 12.24 39.78 -4.06
C PRO A 209 13.21 40.82 -4.56
N ALA A 210 12.73 42.05 -4.77
CA ALA A 210 13.56 43.17 -5.14
C ALA A 210 14.72 43.31 -4.13
N PRO A 211 15.96 43.63 -4.55
CA PRO A 211 17.06 43.84 -3.63
C PRO A 211 16.72 45.01 -2.72
N THR A 212 16.69 44.73 -1.43
CA THR A 212 16.52 45.72 -0.39
C THR A 212 17.75 46.66 -0.41
N SER A 213 17.60 47.84 -1.03
CA SER A 213 18.61 48.89 -0.90
C SER A 213 18.57 49.41 0.52
N VAL A 214 19.64 49.17 1.26
CA VAL A 214 19.92 49.83 2.53
C VAL A 214 20.30 51.27 2.23
N SER A 215 19.50 52.23 2.68
CA SER A 215 19.89 53.61 2.77
C SER A 215 19.62 54.15 4.17
N PRO A 216 20.46 55.04 4.69
CA PRO A 216 20.65 55.22 6.10
C PRO A 216 19.62 56.15 6.77
N THR A 217 19.44 55.86 8.04
CA THR A 217 18.65 56.65 9.00
C THR A 217 19.09 58.12 9.09
N PRO A 218 18.16 59.07 9.30
CA PRO A 218 18.29 59.89 10.45
C PRO A 218 17.01 60.08 11.29
N SER A 219 17.24 59.94 12.57
CA SER A 219 16.80 60.65 13.77
C SER A 219 15.51 61.49 13.81
N ALA A 220 14.67 61.04 14.73
CA ALA A 220 13.82 61.70 15.70
C ALA A 220 13.05 62.99 15.39
N ALA A 221 11.74 62.94 15.59
CA ALA A 221 10.96 63.89 16.44
C ALA A 221 9.53 63.40 16.68
N LEU A 222 9.12 63.33 17.92
CA LEU A 222 7.75 63.18 18.45
C LEU A 222 7.25 64.62 18.78
N PRO A 223 6.02 64.92 19.24
CA PRO A 223 4.69 64.35 19.01
C PRO A 223 3.63 65.44 18.69
N THR A 224 2.40 65.11 18.37
CA THR A 224 1.20 65.79 18.92
C THR A 224 -0.12 65.06 18.55
N ARG A 225 -0.97 65.01 19.54
CA ARG A 225 -2.36 64.49 19.58
C ARG A 225 -3.34 65.68 19.67
N PRO A 226 -4.66 65.47 19.67
CA PRO A 226 -5.74 65.21 18.70
C PRO A 226 -6.69 66.45 18.58
N PRO A 227 -7.96 66.52 18.23
CA PRO A 227 -9.09 65.67 18.60
C PRO A 227 -10.28 65.57 17.60
N ALA A 228 -11.25 64.74 18.03
CA ALA A 228 -12.71 64.86 17.98
C ALA A 228 -13.56 64.37 16.78
N SER A 229 -14.42 63.42 17.14
CA SER A 229 -15.71 63.00 16.54
C SER A 229 -16.78 64.12 16.59
N PRO A 230 -18.06 63.92 16.21
CA PRO A 230 -18.78 62.82 15.55
C PRO A 230 -19.80 63.33 14.51
N THR A 231 -20.48 62.46 13.75
CA THR A 231 -21.86 62.70 13.36
C THR A 231 -22.64 61.42 13.03
N VAL A 232 -23.87 61.36 13.44
CA VAL A 232 -24.84 60.30 13.60
C VAL A 232 -25.61 60.02 12.31
N SER A 233 -25.92 58.76 12.09
CA SER A 233 -27.11 58.02 11.51
C SER A 233 -28.01 58.66 10.42
N PRO A 234 -28.67 57.82 9.58
CA PRO A 234 -29.80 57.03 10.10
C PRO A 234 -29.91 55.59 9.60
N SER A 235 -30.56 54.83 10.47
CA SER A 235 -31.16 53.54 10.45
C SER A 235 -31.96 53.18 9.17
N VAL A 236 -31.72 51.96 8.63
CA VAL A 236 -32.68 51.23 7.81
C VAL A 236 -32.87 49.83 8.44
N SER A 237 -34.12 49.52 8.79
CA SER A 237 -34.55 48.23 9.35
C SER A 237 -34.28 47.07 8.38
N PRO A 238 -33.76 45.93 8.88
CA PRO A 238 -33.67 44.73 8.07
C PRO A 238 -34.97 43.92 8.12
N SER A 239 -35.40 43.47 6.94
CA SER A 239 -36.41 42.44 6.72
C SER A 239 -35.90 41.07 7.29
N PRO A 240 -36.80 40.20 7.78
CA PRO A 240 -36.37 39.00 8.52
C PRO A 240 -35.69 38.00 7.60
N ALA A 241 -34.47 37.64 7.95
CA ALA A 241 -33.70 36.56 7.35
C ALA A 241 -34.33 35.21 7.67
N ARG A 242 -34.51 34.40 6.64
CA ARG A 242 -34.85 32.97 6.72
C ARG A 242 -33.80 32.25 7.58
N PRO A 243 -34.18 31.39 8.55
CA PRO A 243 -33.20 30.70 9.36
C PRO A 243 -32.35 29.74 8.49
N SER A 244 -31.03 29.92 8.54
CA SER A 244 -30.06 28.94 8.06
C SER A 244 -30.23 27.63 8.84
N PRO A 245 -30.15 26.46 8.18
CA PRO A 245 -30.16 25.21 8.91
C PRO A 245 -28.96 25.15 9.84
N THR A 246 -29.24 25.02 11.10
CA THR A 246 -28.26 24.70 12.15
C THR A 246 -27.54 23.42 11.74
N PRO A 247 -26.20 23.32 11.80
CA PRO A 247 -25.52 22.06 11.60
C PRO A 247 -26.02 21.08 12.66
N THR A 248 -26.74 20.07 12.21
CA THR A 248 -27.16 18.96 13.07
C THR A 248 -25.87 18.25 13.48
N LYS A 249 -25.50 18.41 14.75
CA LYS A 249 -24.50 17.59 15.43
C LYS A 249 -24.88 16.14 15.14
N PRO A 250 -23.96 15.28 14.68
CA PRO A 250 -24.23 13.85 14.56
C PRO A 250 -24.80 13.35 15.90
N PRO A 251 -25.74 12.41 15.91
CA PRO A 251 -26.27 11.87 17.14
C PRO A 251 -25.08 11.42 17.99
N ALA A 252 -24.98 11.94 19.20
CA ALA A 252 -24.06 11.42 20.18
C ALA A 252 -24.51 9.97 20.42
N ASP A 253 -23.62 9.04 20.09
CA ASP A 253 -23.80 7.62 20.40
C ASP A 253 -23.89 7.52 21.92
N SER A 254 -25.10 7.44 22.45
CA SER A 254 -25.39 7.37 23.90
C SER A 254 -25.20 5.96 24.43
N GLY A 255 -24.51 5.08 23.71
CA GLY A 255 -24.06 3.80 24.21
C GLY A 255 -22.97 4.00 25.25
N ALA A 256 -23.16 3.51 26.48
CA ALA A 256 -22.11 3.53 27.48
C ALA A 256 -20.84 2.87 26.94
N CYS A 257 -19.69 3.59 27.01
CA CYS A 257 -18.39 3.01 26.67
C CYS A 257 -18.15 1.75 27.52
N GLY A 258 -17.56 0.72 26.94
CA GLY A 258 -17.27 -0.54 27.61
C GLY A 258 -18.12 -1.73 27.13
N GLN A 259 -19.03 -1.51 26.18
CA GLN A 259 -19.73 -2.62 25.52
C GLN A 259 -18.92 -3.12 24.31
N VAL A 260 -18.99 -4.41 24.05
CA VAL A 260 -18.37 -5.08 22.91
C VAL A 260 -19.44 -5.89 22.18
N SER A 261 -19.54 -5.71 20.87
CA SER A 261 -20.50 -6.49 20.07
C SER A 261 -20.06 -7.96 19.95
N ALA A 262 -20.99 -8.85 19.54
CA ALA A 262 -20.67 -10.25 19.22
C ALA A 262 -19.58 -10.41 18.14
N LYS A 263 -19.35 -9.38 17.33
CA LYS A 263 -18.28 -9.32 16.32
C LYS A 263 -17.05 -8.56 16.83
N LEU A 264 -16.87 -8.47 18.15
CA LEU A 264 -15.71 -7.88 18.82
C LEU A 264 -15.49 -6.38 18.53
N VAL A 265 -16.55 -5.65 18.14
CA VAL A 265 -16.46 -4.20 17.91
C VAL A 265 -16.66 -3.47 19.24
N PRO A 266 -15.66 -2.68 19.71
CA PRO A 266 -15.84 -1.88 20.92
C PRO A 266 -16.76 -0.70 20.63
N SER A 267 -17.67 -0.39 21.57
CA SER A 267 -18.58 0.75 21.45
C SER A 267 -17.87 2.10 21.41
N CYS A 268 -16.70 2.22 22.05
CA CYS A 268 -15.86 3.41 22.04
C CYS A 268 -14.42 3.03 21.72
N GLY A 269 -13.68 3.94 21.06
CA GLY A 269 -12.26 3.78 20.82
C GLY A 269 -11.86 2.58 19.96
N ALA A 270 -10.70 2.02 20.22
CA ALA A 270 -10.13 0.90 19.50
C ALA A 270 -9.35 -0.05 20.42
N TRP A 271 -9.27 -1.34 20.04
CA TRP A 271 -8.39 -2.33 20.65
C TRP A 271 -6.93 -2.04 20.35
N TRP A 272 -6.06 -2.35 21.31
CA TRP A 272 -4.61 -2.20 21.20
C TRP A 272 -3.93 -3.57 21.30
N GLY A 273 -3.29 -4.01 20.22
CA GLY A 273 -2.74 -5.34 20.08
C GLY A 273 -1.25 -5.37 19.75
N MET A 274 -0.72 -6.59 19.79
CA MET A 274 0.68 -6.87 19.50
C MET A 274 0.85 -8.23 18.81
N TYR A 275 1.69 -8.24 17.77
CA TYR A 275 2.44 -9.40 17.35
C TYR A 275 3.87 -9.25 17.83
N SER A 276 4.41 -10.22 18.53
CA SER A 276 5.82 -10.24 18.92
C SER A 276 6.33 -11.66 18.82
N PRO A 277 7.23 -11.96 17.88
CA PRO A 277 7.97 -13.21 17.93
C PRO A 277 8.92 -13.19 19.12
N SER A 278 9.30 -14.35 19.61
CA SER A 278 10.30 -14.46 20.67
C SER A 278 11.59 -13.74 20.26
N GLY A 279 12.18 -13.01 21.20
CA GLY A 279 13.43 -12.28 20.98
C GLY A 279 14.56 -13.19 20.51
N ALA A 280 15.48 -12.64 19.75
CA ALA A 280 16.66 -13.34 19.28
C ALA A 280 17.37 -14.06 20.44
N GLY A 281 17.45 -15.38 20.35
CA GLY A 281 18.19 -16.24 21.29
C GLY A 281 17.38 -17.09 22.25
N SER A 282 16.05 -16.98 22.34
CA SER A 282 15.24 -17.74 23.30
C SER A 282 14.31 -18.81 22.69
N GLY A 283 14.54 -19.21 21.42
CA GLY A 283 13.55 -20.04 20.72
C GLY A 283 12.23 -19.29 20.50
N TRP A 284 11.29 -19.89 19.81
CA TRP A 284 10.02 -19.27 19.45
C TRP A 284 9.00 -19.28 20.62
N ASP A 285 9.41 -18.82 21.81
CA ASP A 285 8.49 -18.65 22.95
C ASP A 285 7.73 -17.31 22.83
N HIS A 286 6.69 -17.34 22.04
CA HIS A 286 5.83 -16.17 21.81
C HIS A 286 5.15 -15.66 23.08
N GLY A 287 4.88 -16.56 24.05
CA GLY A 287 4.25 -16.17 25.31
C GLY A 287 5.12 -15.25 26.12
N LYS A 288 6.38 -15.63 26.25
CA LYS A 288 7.38 -14.82 26.93
C LYS A 288 7.60 -13.49 26.22
N ALA A 289 7.65 -13.48 24.88
CA ALA A 289 7.84 -12.25 24.10
C ALA A 289 6.75 -11.21 24.37
N ILE A 290 5.48 -11.62 24.40
CA ILE A 290 4.35 -10.73 24.71
C ILE A 290 4.44 -10.20 26.15
N THR A 291 4.62 -11.07 27.14
CA THR A 291 4.68 -10.66 28.55
C THR A 291 5.89 -9.78 28.86
N ASP A 292 7.03 -9.97 28.21
CA ASP A 292 8.20 -9.11 28.38
C ASP A 292 7.94 -7.70 27.84
N VAL A 293 7.27 -7.57 26.68
CA VAL A 293 6.89 -6.25 26.16
C VAL A 293 5.83 -5.60 27.04
N GLU A 294 4.82 -6.33 27.52
CA GLU A 294 3.81 -5.81 28.44
C GLU A 294 4.41 -5.24 29.73
N LYS A 295 5.40 -5.92 30.30
CA LYS A 295 6.16 -5.41 31.45
C LYS A 295 6.90 -4.12 31.15
N GLN A 296 7.52 -4.01 29.95
CA GLN A 296 8.25 -2.81 29.56
C GLN A 296 7.34 -1.61 29.35
N VAL A 297 6.17 -1.81 28.72
CA VAL A 297 5.20 -0.73 28.43
C VAL A 297 4.24 -0.46 29.57
N GLY A 298 4.20 -1.29 30.59
CA GLY A 298 3.34 -1.16 31.78
C GLY A 298 1.85 -1.36 31.49
N ARG A 299 1.52 -2.23 30.51
CA ARG A 299 0.15 -2.51 30.09
C ARG A 299 0.04 -3.89 29.43
N THR A 300 -1.07 -4.60 29.64
CA THR A 300 -1.46 -5.80 28.88
C THR A 300 -2.07 -5.40 27.54
N PHE A 301 -1.87 -6.25 26.53
CA PHE A 301 -2.50 -6.06 25.22
C PHE A 301 -3.91 -6.64 25.19
N ASP A 302 -4.81 -5.95 24.51
CA ASP A 302 -6.19 -6.39 24.30
C ASP A 302 -6.22 -7.54 23.27
N ILE A 303 -5.37 -7.47 22.22
CA ILE A 303 -5.26 -8.47 21.17
C ILE A 303 -3.84 -9.04 21.13
N VAL A 304 -3.74 -10.36 21.02
CA VAL A 304 -2.50 -11.07 20.69
C VAL A 304 -2.65 -11.71 19.31
N HIS A 305 -1.79 -11.32 18.38
CA HIS A 305 -1.81 -11.81 17.02
C HIS A 305 -0.86 -13.00 16.84
N ARG A 306 -1.29 -14.01 16.09
CA ARG A 306 -0.52 -15.24 15.82
C ARG A 306 -0.74 -15.73 14.39
N TYR A 307 0.37 -16.15 13.75
CA TYR A 307 0.34 -16.82 12.46
C TYR A 307 0.30 -18.32 12.65
N HIS A 308 -0.51 -18.98 11.86
CA HIS A 308 -0.72 -20.42 11.85
C HIS A 308 -0.68 -20.96 10.42
N ASP A 309 -0.44 -22.26 10.28
CA ASP A 309 -0.32 -22.93 8.99
C ASP A 309 -1.25 -24.14 8.85
N PHE A 310 -1.27 -24.75 7.70
CA PHE A 310 -2.11 -25.92 7.38
C PHE A 310 -1.48 -27.27 7.75
N SER A 311 -0.42 -27.30 8.57
CA SER A 311 0.20 -28.57 9.00
C SER A 311 -0.72 -29.40 9.92
N ASN A 312 -1.73 -28.78 10.54
CA ASN A 312 -2.63 -29.39 11.54
C ASN A 312 -1.89 -30.06 12.70
N SER A 313 -0.66 -29.67 12.95
CA SER A 313 0.21 -30.26 13.98
C SER A 313 1.17 -29.23 14.57
N GLY A 314 1.69 -29.51 15.77
CA GLY A 314 2.62 -28.61 16.46
C GLY A 314 1.98 -27.25 16.79
N SER A 315 2.79 -26.31 17.24
CA SER A 315 2.34 -24.96 17.64
C SER A 315 1.88 -24.09 16.45
N ASN A 316 2.26 -24.42 15.22
CA ASN A 316 1.88 -23.67 14.04
C ASN A 316 0.53 -24.11 13.47
N GLY A 317 0.22 -25.40 13.46
CA GLY A 317 -1.00 -25.91 12.81
C GLY A 317 -2.08 -26.38 13.78
N ALA A 318 -1.74 -26.76 15.02
CA ALA A 318 -2.71 -27.21 16.04
C ALA A 318 -3.09 -26.05 16.97
N PHE A 319 -3.88 -25.11 16.49
CA PHE A 319 -4.33 -23.94 17.24
C PHE A 319 -5.85 -23.96 17.52
N PRO A 320 -6.36 -23.29 18.60
CA PRO A 320 -5.59 -22.66 19.67
C PRO A 320 -4.80 -23.68 20.51
N ASP A 321 -3.50 -23.41 20.74
CA ASP A 321 -2.69 -24.20 21.65
C ASP A 321 -2.98 -23.88 23.14
N ALA A 322 -2.33 -24.58 24.07
CA ALA A 322 -2.58 -24.40 25.50
C ALA A 322 -2.29 -22.98 26.00
N TYR A 323 -1.24 -22.33 25.47
CA TYR A 323 -0.90 -20.96 25.78
C TYR A 323 -1.97 -19.99 25.28
N GLN A 324 -2.40 -20.13 24.04
CA GLN A 324 -3.43 -19.29 23.42
C GLN A 324 -4.76 -19.44 24.16
N GLN A 325 -5.14 -20.65 24.54
CA GLN A 325 -6.32 -20.90 25.38
C GLN A 325 -6.21 -20.22 26.75
N GLN A 326 -4.99 -20.21 27.35
CA GLN A 326 -4.78 -19.47 28.60
C GLN A 326 -4.96 -17.96 28.38
N GLN A 327 -4.42 -17.38 27.31
CA GLN A 327 -4.61 -15.97 26.96
C GLN A 327 -6.09 -15.61 26.83
N MET A 328 -6.88 -16.47 26.21
CA MET A 328 -8.33 -16.30 26.11
C MET A 328 -9.01 -16.32 27.49
N ARG A 329 -8.61 -17.25 28.37
CA ARG A 329 -9.16 -17.30 29.75
C ARG A 329 -8.78 -16.06 30.58
N GLU A 330 -7.63 -15.45 30.27
CA GLU A 330 -7.19 -14.19 30.87
C GLU A 330 -7.88 -12.95 30.29
N GLY A 331 -8.80 -13.14 29.35
CA GLY A 331 -9.62 -12.08 28.76
C GLY A 331 -8.98 -11.39 27.54
N ARG A 332 -7.85 -11.87 27.02
CA ARG A 332 -7.26 -11.37 25.78
C ARG A 332 -8.00 -11.91 24.55
N LEU A 333 -8.13 -11.07 23.54
CA LEU A 333 -8.60 -11.47 22.22
C LEU A 333 -7.46 -12.10 21.45
N MET A 334 -7.71 -13.20 20.76
CA MET A 334 -6.75 -13.80 19.84
C MET A 334 -7.10 -13.40 18.41
N PHE A 335 -6.09 -13.06 17.62
CA PHE A 335 -6.19 -12.97 16.17
C PHE A 335 -5.30 -14.03 15.54
N PHE A 336 -5.91 -14.95 14.82
CA PHE A 336 -5.25 -16.02 14.09
C PHE A 336 -5.23 -15.70 12.59
N ALA A 337 -4.05 -15.38 12.04
CA ALA A 337 -3.81 -15.38 10.60
C ALA A 337 -3.42 -16.81 10.18
N TRP A 338 -4.24 -17.44 9.36
CA TRP A 338 -4.10 -18.84 8.98
C TRP A 338 -3.69 -18.98 7.53
N GLU A 339 -2.40 -19.28 7.33
CA GLU A 339 -1.73 -19.29 6.04
C GLU A 339 -1.88 -20.62 5.32
N SER A 340 -2.24 -20.59 4.03
CA SER A 340 -2.27 -21.77 3.16
C SER A 340 -0.86 -22.21 2.78
N ARG A 341 -0.09 -22.59 3.78
CA ARG A 341 1.27 -23.15 3.70
C ARG A 341 1.59 -24.06 4.88
N VAL A 342 2.75 -24.71 4.84
CA VAL A 342 3.33 -25.44 5.97
C VAL A 342 4.67 -24.81 6.28
N PHE A 343 4.78 -24.09 7.39
CA PHE A 343 5.97 -23.30 7.73
C PHE A 343 7.23 -24.15 7.88
N SER A 344 7.12 -25.35 8.50
CA SER A 344 8.26 -26.23 8.77
C SER A 344 8.94 -26.78 7.50
N SER A 345 8.19 -26.97 6.43
CA SER A 345 8.70 -27.47 5.15
C SER A 345 8.83 -26.39 4.08
N GLY A 346 8.27 -25.19 4.32
CA GLY A 346 8.14 -24.16 3.29
C GLY A 346 7.17 -24.50 2.15
N THR A 347 6.36 -25.55 2.32
CA THR A 347 5.38 -25.96 1.30
C THR A 347 4.28 -24.92 1.18
N VAL A 348 4.07 -24.41 -0.02
CA VAL A 348 2.96 -23.52 -0.36
C VAL A 348 1.79 -24.38 -0.87
N LEU A 349 0.61 -24.14 -0.32
CA LEU A 349 -0.64 -24.74 -0.78
C LEU A 349 -1.33 -23.74 -1.72
N THR A 350 -1.74 -24.19 -2.89
CA THR A 350 -2.55 -23.35 -3.76
C THR A 350 -3.96 -23.19 -3.18
N TRP A 351 -4.62 -22.07 -3.47
CA TRP A 351 -6.02 -21.88 -3.06
C TRP A 351 -6.93 -22.95 -3.64
N ARG A 352 -6.58 -23.46 -4.85
CA ARG A 352 -7.26 -24.63 -5.45
C ARG A 352 -7.14 -25.88 -4.59
N ASP A 353 -5.96 -26.15 -4.00
CA ASP A 353 -5.78 -27.28 -3.10
C ASP A 353 -6.70 -27.16 -1.88
N VAL A 354 -6.86 -25.95 -1.33
CA VAL A 354 -7.71 -25.70 -0.16
C VAL A 354 -9.17 -26.03 -0.44
N TYR A 355 -9.74 -25.57 -1.57
CA TYR A 355 -11.14 -25.86 -1.88
C TYR A 355 -11.37 -27.17 -2.65
N SER A 356 -10.33 -27.96 -2.89
CA SER A 356 -10.47 -29.27 -3.56
C SER A 356 -11.04 -30.37 -2.66
N GLY A 357 -11.11 -30.11 -1.34
CA GLY A 357 -11.46 -31.11 -0.34
C GLY A 357 -10.25 -31.84 0.28
N ARG A 358 -9.05 -31.63 -0.27
CA ARG A 358 -7.82 -32.28 0.21
C ARG A 358 -7.49 -31.95 1.67
N TYR A 359 -7.84 -30.76 2.12
CA TYR A 359 -7.56 -30.27 3.47
C TYR A 359 -8.80 -30.19 4.37
N ASP A 360 -9.89 -30.87 3.99
CA ASP A 360 -11.15 -30.86 4.73
C ASP A 360 -10.98 -31.24 6.19
N GLN A 361 -10.26 -32.31 6.47
CA GLN A 361 -9.99 -32.75 7.84
C GLN A 361 -9.24 -31.67 8.64
N THR A 362 -8.23 -31.03 8.04
CA THR A 362 -7.49 -29.94 8.68
C THR A 362 -8.41 -28.76 9.01
N ILE A 363 -9.28 -28.38 8.07
CA ILE A 363 -10.22 -27.28 8.24
C ILE A 363 -11.25 -27.61 9.36
N ASP A 364 -11.78 -28.82 9.35
CA ASP A 364 -12.75 -29.28 10.35
C ASP A 364 -12.15 -29.40 11.76
N ASP A 365 -10.90 -29.86 11.86
CA ASP A 365 -10.18 -29.95 13.13
C ASP A 365 -9.92 -28.55 13.73
N VAL A 366 -9.51 -27.58 12.91
CA VAL A 366 -9.37 -26.18 13.35
C VAL A 366 -10.73 -25.61 13.75
N ALA A 367 -11.76 -25.80 12.94
CA ALA A 367 -13.12 -25.37 13.24
C ALA A 367 -13.61 -25.94 14.57
N GLY A 368 -13.37 -27.23 14.82
CA GLY A 368 -13.72 -27.90 16.08
C GLY A 368 -12.98 -27.31 17.29
N ARG A 369 -11.69 -27.01 17.17
CA ARG A 369 -10.90 -26.38 18.23
C ARG A 369 -11.35 -24.94 18.51
N ILE A 370 -11.65 -24.14 17.48
CA ILE A 370 -12.19 -22.79 17.64
C ILE A 370 -13.55 -22.83 18.32
N LYS A 371 -14.45 -23.73 17.89
CA LYS A 371 -15.75 -23.92 18.53
C LYS A 371 -15.59 -24.28 20.01
N ALA A 372 -14.70 -25.21 20.33
CA ALA A 372 -14.44 -25.68 21.69
C ALA A 372 -13.83 -24.60 22.60
N ALA A 373 -13.13 -23.60 22.05
CA ALA A 373 -12.62 -22.47 22.82
C ALA A 373 -13.73 -21.64 23.47
N GLY A 374 -14.93 -21.59 22.88
CA GLY A 374 -16.14 -21.04 23.48
C GLY A 374 -16.17 -19.51 23.59
N VAL A 375 -15.08 -18.82 23.24
CA VAL A 375 -14.97 -17.35 23.23
C VAL A 375 -14.71 -16.86 21.80
N PRO A 376 -15.18 -15.64 21.44
CA PRO A 376 -14.94 -15.09 20.12
C PRO A 376 -13.45 -14.86 19.85
N VAL A 377 -13.01 -15.20 18.63
CA VAL A 377 -11.66 -14.99 18.12
C VAL A 377 -11.69 -14.35 16.75
N PHE A 378 -10.72 -13.52 16.43
CA PHE A 378 -10.50 -13.05 15.08
C PHE A 378 -9.83 -14.15 14.25
N MET A 379 -10.35 -14.37 13.02
CA MET A 379 -9.83 -15.34 12.06
C MET A 379 -9.57 -14.66 10.73
N GLY A 380 -8.33 -14.71 10.24
CA GLY A 380 -7.96 -14.36 8.88
C GLY A 380 -7.53 -15.62 8.12
N PHE A 381 -7.95 -15.77 6.88
CA PHE A 381 -7.45 -16.80 5.97
C PHE A 381 -6.55 -16.12 4.94
N ASP A 382 -5.28 -16.52 4.86
CA ASP A 382 -4.26 -15.95 3.98
C ASP A 382 -4.29 -14.41 3.97
N HIS A 383 -3.53 -13.78 4.86
CA HIS A 383 -3.36 -12.33 4.84
C HIS A 383 -2.51 -11.92 3.63
N GLU A 384 -2.67 -10.68 3.16
CA GLU A 384 -1.91 -10.12 2.03
C GLU A 384 -1.90 -11.04 0.76
N PRO A 385 -3.05 -11.60 0.33
CA PRO A 385 -3.09 -12.55 -0.78
C PRO A 385 -2.66 -11.94 -2.11
N GLU A 386 -2.67 -10.62 -2.21
CA GLU A 386 -2.19 -9.90 -3.38
C GLU A 386 -0.69 -10.06 -3.64
N ASP A 387 0.10 -10.43 -2.65
CA ASP A 387 1.55 -10.70 -2.78
C ASP A 387 1.90 -12.18 -2.89
N GLU A 388 0.90 -13.05 -3.05
CA GLU A 388 1.03 -14.52 -3.09
C GLU A 388 0.61 -15.13 -4.45
N PRO A 389 1.22 -14.69 -5.57
CA PRO A 389 0.80 -15.11 -6.91
C PRO A 389 0.98 -16.62 -7.18
N GLU A 390 1.85 -17.29 -6.42
CA GLU A 390 2.07 -18.74 -6.51
C GLU A 390 0.92 -19.55 -5.94
N LYS A 391 0.04 -18.96 -5.13
CA LYS A 391 -1.12 -19.65 -4.55
C LYS A 391 -2.31 -19.72 -5.51
N GLY A 392 -2.38 -18.80 -6.50
CA GLY A 392 -3.46 -18.83 -7.50
C GLY A 392 -3.94 -17.45 -7.95
N SER A 393 -5.10 -17.40 -8.57
CA SER A 393 -5.80 -16.19 -9.01
C SER A 393 -6.66 -15.57 -7.90
N ASP A 394 -7.01 -14.28 -8.03
CA ASP A 394 -7.91 -13.58 -7.12
C ASP A 394 -9.25 -14.32 -6.92
N ALA A 395 -9.80 -14.87 -8.01
CA ALA A 395 -11.04 -15.67 -7.95
C ALA A 395 -10.87 -17.00 -7.19
N GLU A 396 -9.69 -17.62 -7.27
CA GLU A 396 -9.39 -18.83 -6.50
C GLU A 396 -9.21 -18.51 -5.01
N PHE A 397 -8.62 -17.35 -4.67
CA PHE A 397 -8.57 -16.86 -3.28
C PHE A 397 -9.98 -16.69 -2.70
N VAL A 398 -10.86 -15.96 -3.40
CA VAL A 398 -12.26 -15.76 -2.97
C VAL A 398 -12.97 -17.08 -2.79
N ARG A 399 -12.75 -18.04 -3.70
CA ARG A 399 -13.35 -19.37 -3.59
C ARG A 399 -12.82 -20.15 -2.40
N ALA A 400 -11.51 -20.10 -2.14
CA ALA A 400 -10.90 -20.76 -0.98
C ALA A 400 -11.37 -20.13 0.34
N TRP A 401 -11.41 -18.79 0.42
CA TRP A 401 -11.94 -18.07 1.56
C TRP A 401 -13.35 -18.53 1.91
N ARG A 402 -14.28 -18.49 0.91
CA ARG A 402 -15.68 -18.90 1.10
C ARG A 402 -15.78 -20.37 1.48
N TYR A 403 -14.96 -21.22 0.89
CA TYR A 403 -14.91 -22.65 1.21
C TYR A 403 -14.55 -22.89 2.68
N VAL A 404 -13.50 -22.24 3.19
CA VAL A 404 -13.09 -22.36 4.60
C VAL A 404 -14.18 -21.81 5.52
N HIS A 405 -14.72 -20.61 5.22
CA HIS A 405 -15.83 -20.02 5.97
C HIS A 405 -17.05 -20.93 6.04
N ASP A 406 -17.48 -21.50 4.91
CA ASP A 406 -18.67 -22.36 4.83
C ASP A 406 -18.48 -23.67 5.59
N ARG A 407 -17.25 -24.20 5.64
CA ARG A 407 -16.95 -25.37 6.49
C ARG A 407 -17.07 -25.04 7.97
N PHE A 408 -16.60 -23.89 8.41
CA PHE A 408 -16.81 -23.41 9.77
C PHE A 408 -18.31 -23.22 10.08
N ALA A 409 -19.05 -22.64 9.16
CA ALA A 409 -20.51 -22.48 9.30
C ALA A 409 -21.22 -23.83 9.39
N LYS A 410 -20.85 -24.81 8.56
CA LYS A 410 -21.37 -26.18 8.58
C LYS A 410 -21.07 -26.90 9.90
N ALA A 411 -19.92 -26.62 10.53
CA ALA A 411 -19.56 -27.14 11.86
C ALA A 411 -20.24 -26.39 13.00
N ASP A 412 -21.11 -25.40 12.69
CA ASP A 412 -21.77 -24.52 13.66
C ASP A 412 -20.75 -23.77 14.55
N VAL A 413 -19.69 -23.23 13.96
CA VAL A 413 -18.72 -22.37 14.62
C VAL A 413 -19.23 -20.93 14.57
N ARG A 414 -19.69 -20.39 15.68
CA ARG A 414 -20.30 -19.05 15.77
C ARG A 414 -19.37 -18.01 16.39
N ASN A 415 -18.24 -18.46 16.91
CA ASN A 415 -17.27 -17.64 17.62
C ASN A 415 -16.04 -17.27 16.78
N ALA A 416 -16.02 -17.59 15.48
CA ALA A 416 -15.05 -17.04 14.52
C ALA A 416 -15.55 -15.69 14.00
N VAL A 417 -14.72 -14.65 14.12
CA VAL A 417 -14.94 -13.31 13.59
C VAL A 417 -13.98 -13.09 12.42
N TRP A 418 -14.52 -13.04 11.21
CA TRP A 418 -13.73 -13.10 9.98
C TRP A 418 -13.13 -11.75 9.59
N VAL A 419 -11.80 -11.70 9.45
CA VAL A 419 -11.01 -10.51 9.16
C VAL A 419 -10.35 -10.67 7.79
N TRP A 420 -10.79 -9.90 6.81
CA TRP A 420 -10.17 -9.83 5.49
C TRP A 420 -9.03 -8.82 5.53
N THR A 421 -7.79 -9.30 5.41
CA THR A 421 -6.57 -8.51 5.58
C THR A 421 -5.81 -8.39 4.27
N MET A 422 -5.53 -7.15 3.87
CA MET A 422 -4.77 -6.78 2.68
C MET A 422 -3.53 -5.99 3.09
N MET A 423 -2.50 -5.97 2.26
CA MET A 423 -1.34 -5.11 2.46
C MET A 423 -1.72 -3.60 2.48
N GLY A 424 -2.75 -3.23 1.72
CA GLY A 424 -3.21 -1.85 1.63
C GLY A 424 -2.31 -0.95 0.76
N TRP A 425 -1.37 -1.52 0.03
CA TRP A 425 -0.50 -0.78 -0.87
C TRP A 425 -1.22 -0.40 -2.17
N SER A 426 -1.06 0.88 -2.58
CA SER A 426 -1.75 1.43 -3.76
C SER A 426 -1.39 0.72 -5.07
N GLY A 427 -0.24 0.04 -5.14
CA GLY A 427 0.14 -0.77 -6.29
C GLY A 427 -0.80 -1.95 -6.58
N HIS A 428 -1.64 -2.35 -5.61
CA HIS A 428 -2.58 -3.46 -5.72
C HIS A 428 -4.06 -3.02 -5.68
N TYR A 429 -4.36 -1.71 -5.70
CA TYR A 429 -5.74 -1.21 -5.60
C TYR A 429 -6.69 -1.76 -6.67
N ASN A 430 -6.18 -2.05 -7.86
CA ASN A 430 -6.94 -2.67 -8.94
C ASN A 430 -7.36 -4.13 -8.66
N ARG A 431 -6.69 -4.83 -7.73
CA ARG A 431 -6.96 -6.24 -7.41
C ARG A 431 -7.90 -6.43 -6.22
N TYR A 432 -7.92 -5.50 -5.28
CA TYR A 432 -8.63 -5.70 -4.00
C TYR A 432 -10.12 -5.97 -4.16
N ALA A 433 -10.77 -5.39 -5.17
CA ALA A 433 -12.17 -5.70 -5.47
C ALA A 433 -12.36 -7.16 -5.90
N GLY A 434 -11.41 -7.71 -6.65
CA GLY A 434 -11.40 -9.13 -7.07
C GLY A 434 -11.06 -10.10 -5.95
N LEU A 435 -10.36 -9.62 -4.91
CA LEU A 435 -9.96 -10.39 -3.73
C LEU A 435 -10.99 -10.29 -2.58
N TYR A 436 -12.04 -9.47 -2.73
CA TYR A 436 -13.04 -9.33 -1.67
C TYR A 436 -14.05 -10.47 -1.66
N PRO A 437 -14.14 -11.27 -0.58
CA PRO A 437 -15.04 -12.43 -0.53
C PRO A 437 -16.53 -12.08 -0.51
N GLY A 438 -16.87 -10.84 -0.22
CA GLY A 438 -18.24 -10.35 -0.08
C GLY A 438 -18.65 -10.14 1.38
N ASP A 439 -19.65 -9.27 1.58
CA ASP A 439 -20.08 -8.81 2.91
C ASP A 439 -20.59 -9.93 3.82
N ASP A 440 -21.14 -11.02 3.25
CA ASP A 440 -21.66 -12.16 4.03
C ASP A 440 -20.53 -13.04 4.60
N TYR A 441 -19.31 -12.91 4.08
CA TYR A 441 -18.14 -13.71 4.43
C TYR A 441 -17.08 -12.94 5.23
N VAL A 442 -17.29 -11.65 5.46
CA VAL A 442 -16.34 -10.76 6.11
C VAL A 442 -17.00 -9.98 7.23
N ASP A 443 -16.45 -10.05 8.44
CA ASP A 443 -16.91 -9.26 9.58
C ASP A 443 -16.11 -7.97 9.75
N TRP A 444 -14.79 -8.00 9.47
CA TRP A 444 -13.86 -6.89 9.58
C TRP A 444 -13.02 -6.75 8.32
N VAL A 445 -12.74 -5.51 7.94
CA VAL A 445 -11.78 -5.19 6.88
C VAL A 445 -10.49 -4.71 7.51
N ALA A 446 -9.35 -5.29 7.11
CA ALA A 446 -8.06 -4.98 7.69
C ALA A 446 -7.00 -4.70 6.63
N TRP A 447 -5.93 -3.98 7.04
CA TRP A 447 -4.73 -3.79 6.22
C TRP A 447 -3.50 -3.56 7.09
N ASP A 448 -2.33 -3.57 6.44
CA ASP A 448 -1.01 -3.63 7.08
C ASP A 448 -0.16 -2.41 6.73
N PRO A 449 -0.42 -1.22 7.33
CA PRO A 449 0.27 0.01 6.99
C PRO A 449 1.62 0.16 7.71
N TYR A 450 2.69 0.42 6.92
CA TYR A 450 4.03 0.62 7.45
C TYR A 450 4.65 1.96 7.05
N ASN A 451 5.39 2.56 7.98
CA ASN A 451 6.34 3.62 7.67
C ASN A 451 7.72 2.99 7.40
N PHE A 452 8.01 2.71 6.14
CA PHE A 452 9.26 2.12 5.66
C PHE A 452 10.41 3.12 5.53
N HIS A 453 10.37 4.25 6.22
CA HIS A 453 11.43 5.24 6.17
C HIS A 453 12.82 4.60 6.37
N VAL A 454 13.77 4.94 5.49
CA VAL A 454 15.15 4.42 5.41
C VAL A 454 15.29 2.89 5.33
N CYS A 455 14.23 2.20 4.92
CA CYS A 455 14.26 0.76 4.64
C CYS A 455 13.35 0.40 3.47
N ASN A 456 13.44 -0.82 2.95
CA ASN A 456 12.64 -1.32 1.83
C ASN A 456 12.66 -0.38 0.60
N GLY A 457 13.81 0.25 0.33
CA GLY A 457 13.98 1.20 -0.78
C GLY A 457 13.30 2.55 -0.59
N SER A 458 12.65 2.80 0.56
CA SER A 458 11.98 4.08 0.83
C SER A 458 12.88 5.01 1.62
N THR A 459 12.95 6.28 1.20
CA THR A 459 13.59 7.37 1.94
C THR A 459 12.56 8.34 2.55
N THR A 460 11.28 8.12 2.26
CA THR A 460 10.20 9.03 2.64
C THR A 460 9.68 8.71 4.03
N TRP A 461 9.72 9.71 4.92
CA TRP A 461 9.02 9.65 6.21
C TRP A 461 7.51 9.80 6.01
N LYS A 462 6.73 8.91 6.64
CA LYS A 462 5.27 9.00 6.67
C LYS A 462 4.80 9.12 8.11
N SER A 463 4.01 10.16 8.41
CA SER A 463 3.32 10.25 9.70
C SER A 463 2.32 9.09 9.86
N PRO A 464 1.87 8.77 11.09
CA PRO A 464 0.82 7.77 11.32
C PRO A 464 -0.42 8.01 10.46
N SER A 465 -0.90 9.25 10.39
CA SER A 465 -2.09 9.60 9.62
C SER A 465 -1.90 9.40 8.11
N THR A 466 -0.71 9.71 7.58
CA THR A 466 -0.38 9.46 6.18
C THR A 466 -0.31 7.96 5.88
N THR A 467 0.32 7.20 6.78
CA THR A 467 0.49 5.75 6.66
C THR A 467 -0.85 5.02 6.62
N ILE A 468 -1.79 5.42 7.49
CA ILE A 468 -3.14 4.85 7.60
C ILE A 468 -4.05 5.33 6.46
N GLY A 469 -3.95 6.62 6.08
CA GLY A 469 -5.00 7.35 5.39
C GLY A 469 -5.24 6.94 3.93
N SER A 470 -4.24 6.41 3.23
CA SER A 470 -4.37 6.09 1.80
C SER A 470 -5.39 4.97 1.55
N PHE A 471 -5.20 3.82 2.18
CA PHE A 471 -6.13 2.70 2.03
C PHE A 471 -7.48 2.95 2.74
N TYR A 472 -7.45 3.69 3.85
CA TYR A 472 -8.69 4.10 4.53
C TYR A 472 -9.63 4.88 3.59
N ARG A 473 -9.10 5.87 2.85
CA ARG A 473 -9.87 6.62 1.85
C ARG A 473 -10.31 5.75 0.69
N TRP A 474 -9.41 4.92 0.17
CA TRP A 474 -9.73 3.98 -0.91
C TRP A 474 -10.92 3.08 -0.56
N LEU A 475 -10.98 2.54 0.68
CA LEU A 475 -12.13 1.77 1.17
C LEU A 475 -13.42 2.62 1.24
N ASP A 476 -13.31 3.91 1.57
CA ASP A 476 -14.47 4.81 1.59
C ASP A 476 -14.96 5.11 0.17
N ASP A 477 -14.03 5.34 -0.75
CA ASP A 477 -14.32 5.69 -2.14
C ASP A 477 -14.92 4.52 -2.93
N THR A 478 -14.42 3.31 -2.71
CA THR A 478 -14.90 2.10 -3.40
C THR A 478 -16.13 1.49 -2.76
N GLY A 479 -16.36 1.75 -1.49
CA GLY A 479 -17.47 1.16 -0.72
C GLY A 479 -17.27 -0.31 -0.36
N ILE A 480 -16.10 -0.89 -0.61
CA ILE A 480 -15.78 -2.28 -0.20
C ILE A 480 -15.83 -2.38 1.33
N GLY A 481 -16.58 -3.38 1.83
CA GLY A 481 -16.79 -3.55 3.27
C GLY A 481 -17.48 -2.35 3.93
N LYS A 482 -18.39 -1.67 3.21
CA LYS A 482 -19.14 -0.52 3.73
C LYS A 482 -19.91 -0.92 5.00
N GLY A 483 -19.67 -0.17 6.08
CA GLY A 483 -20.30 -0.46 7.38
C GLY A 483 -19.55 -1.48 8.24
N LYS A 484 -18.53 -2.15 7.71
CA LYS A 484 -17.68 -3.04 8.51
C LYS A 484 -16.69 -2.23 9.36
N PRO A 485 -16.40 -2.67 10.59
CA PRO A 485 -15.30 -2.12 11.37
C PRO A 485 -13.97 -2.40 10.67
N ARG A 486 -13.00 -1.50 10.88
CA ARG A 486 -11.67 -1.60 10.28
C ARG A 486 -10.61 -1.94 11.32
N MET A 487 -9.60 -2.66 10.89
CA MET A 487 -8.46 -3.06 11.71
C MET A 487 -7.16 -2.72 10.98
N LEU A 488 -6.16 -2.26 11.72
CA LEU A 488 -4.77 -2.37 11.31
C LEU A 488 -4.30 -3.72 11.85
N ALA A 489 -4.30 -4.75 10.97
CA ALA A 489 -3.95 -6.12 11.38
C ALA A 489 -2.48 -6.24 11.70
N GLU A 490 -1.68 -5.43 11.00
CA GLU A 490 -0.31 -5.08 11.34
C GLU A 490 -0.14 -3.57 11.19
N PHE A 491 0.77 -2.99 11.94
CA PHE A 491 1.30 -1.67 11.66
C PHE A 491 2.69 -1.52 12.27
N GLY A 492 3.51 -0.66 11.67
CA GLY A 492 4.86 -0.46 12.17
C GLY A 492 5.54 0.78 11.62
N THR A 493 6.64 1.15 12.28
CA THR A 493 7.56 2.18 11.82
C THR A 493 9.00 1.72 12.00
N ASN A 494 9.82 1.91 10.97
CA ASN A 494 11.22 1.52 11.01
C ASN A 494 12.02 2.35 12.01
N PHE A 495 13.11 1.77 12.52
CA PHE A 495 14.10 2.50 13.30
C PHE A 495 14.98 3.33 12.35
N ASP A 496 15.19 4.60 12.70
CA ASP A 496 16.08 5.50 11.99
C ASP A 496 17.29 5.84 12.88
N SER A 497 18.48 5.39 12.46
CA SER A 497 19.72 5.67 13.22
C SER A 497 20.15 7.14 13.15
N ALA A 498 19.70 7.89 12.14
CA ALA A 498 19.97 9.32 12.01
C ALA A 498 19.06 10.15 12.94
N ASP A 499 17.90 9.62 13.31
CA ASP A 499 16.97 10.24 14.27
C ASP A 499 16.40 9.20 15.25
N PRO A 500 17.14 8.85 16.30
CA PRO A 500 16.74 7.83 17.26
C PRO A 500 15.40 8.10 17.97
N ASN A 501 14.92 9.34 17.96
CA ASN A 501 13.63 9.71 18.55
C ASN A 501 12.47 9.71 17.54
N ALA A 502 12.72 9.47 16.25
CA ALA A 502 11.66 9.47 15.23
C ALA A 502 10.55 8.45 15.56
N LYS A 503 10.94 7.24 15.93
CA LYS A 503 10.03 6.15 16.30
C LYS A 503 9.17 6.50 17.53
N ARG A 504 9.75 7.15 18.52
CA ARG A 504 9.02 7.67 19.70
C ARG A 504 7.93 8.65 19.30
N ARG A 505 8.28 9.70 18.53
CA ARG A 505 7.33 10.72 18.08
C ARG A 505 6.21 10.10 17.25
N TRP A 506 6.55 9.15 16.38
CA TRP A 506 5.56 8.44 15.57
C TRP A 506 4.51 7.74 16.43
N PHE A 507 4.94 7.06 17.50
CA PHE A 507 3.99 6.45 18.44
C PHE A 507 3.16 7.47 19.21
N GLU A 508 3.77 8.58 19.66
CA GLU A 508 3.07 9.63 20.39
C GLU A 508 1.95 10.30 19.55
N GLU A 509 2.14 10.37 18.21
CA GLU A 509 1.14 10.88 17.26
C GLU A 509 0.05 9.85 16.91
N PHE A 510 0.28 8.56 17.14
CA PHE A 510 -0.58 7.49 16.65
C PHE A 510 -2.03 7.53 17.18
N PRO A 511 -2.31 7.81 18.46
CA PRO A 511 -3.67 7.94 18.96
C PRO A 511 -4.48 9.04 18.27
N ALA A 512 -3.85 10.17 17.94
CA ALA A 512 -4.51 11.25 17.20
C ALA A 512 -4.87 10.79 15.77
N ALA A 513 -3.99 10.03 15.13
CA ALA A 513 -4.26 9.46 13.82
C ALA A 513 -5.43 8.47 13.86
N LEU A 514 -5.54 7.61 14.87
CA LEU A 514 -6.69 6.69 15.03
C LEU A 514 -8.00 7.45 15.27
N LYS A 515 -7.98 8.49 16.09
CA LYS A 515 -9.17 9.35 16.34
C LYS A 515 -9.67 10.05 15.06
N ALA A 516 -8.74 10.40 14.16
CA ALA A 516 -9.08 10.96 12.85
C ALA A 516 -9.65 9.91 11.87
N HIS A 517 -9.52 8.61 12.17
CA HIS A 517 -10.00 7.50 11.36
C HIS A 517 -10.95 6.58 12.18
N PRO A 518 -12.15 7.06 12.59
CA PRO A 518 -12.96 6.45 13.64
C PRO A 518 -13.57 5.08 13.31
N LYS A 519 -13.53 4.66 12.04
CA LYS A 519 -13.92 3.30 11.63
C LYS A 519 -12.87 2.25 12.02
N ILE A 520 -11.63 2.68 12.36
CA ILE A 520 -10.61 1.78 12.89
C ILE A 520 -10.95 1.48 14.35
N LYS A 521 -11.20 0.21 14.62
CA LYS A 521 -11.62 -0.31 15.92
C LYS A 521 -10.61 -1.25 16.55
N ALA A 522 -9.51 -1.54 15.85
CA ALA A 522 -8.38 -2.33 16.35
C ALA A 522 -7.10 -1.91 15.64
N ALA A 523 -5.98 -1.93 16.35
CA ALA A 523 -4.65 -1.72 15.81
C ALA A 523 -3.63 -2.64 16.50
N ILE A 524 -2.90 -3.43 15.72
CA ILE A 524 -1.98 -4.47 16.19
C ILE A 524 -0.58 -4.13 15.72
N TYR A 525 0.33 -3.84 16.66
CA TYR A 525 1.71 -3.53 16.33
C TYR A 525 2.50 -4.78 15.95
N PHE A 526 3.21 -4.72 14.83
CA PHE A 526 4.09 -5.78 14.37
C PHE A 526 5.51 -5.59 14.92
N ASN A 527 5.80 -6.17 16.08
CA ASN A 527 7.06 -6.03 16.79
C ASN A 527 8.07 -7.09 16.33
N SER A 528 8.56 -6.99 15.10
CA SER A 528 9.48 -7.97 14.52
C SER A 528 10.65 -7.30 13.80
N PRO A 529 11.86 -7.86 13.88
CA PRO A 529 12.97 -7.48 13.03
C PRO A 529 12.86 -8.17 11.67
N GLY A 530 13.35 -7.53 10.61
CA GLY A 530 13.65 -8.20 9.35
C GLY A 530 12.47 -8.52 8.46
N MET A 531 11.63 -7.56 8.15
CA MET A 531 10.44 -7.72 7.30
C MET A 531 10.71 -7.83 5.79
N THR A 532 11.92 -7.66 5.31
CA THR A 532 12.17 -7.63 3.86
C THR A 532 13.25 -8.62 3.45
N LYS A 533 13.10 -9.17 2.24
CA LYS A 533 14.10 -10.04 1.59
C LYS A 533 15.25 -9.26 0.93
N THR A 534 15.28 -7.94 1.09
CA THR A 534 16.26 -7.05 0.46
C THR A 534 17.41 -6.70 1.40
N THR A 535 18.48 -6.09 0.87
CA THR A 535 19.66 -5.67 1.63
C THR A 535 19.37 -4.58 2.67
N ASN A 536 18.26 -3.84 2.54
CA ASN A 536 17.79 -2.82 3.48
C ASN A 536 16.63 -3.37 4.32
N VAL A 537 16.99 -4.20 5.29
CA VAL A 537 16.02 -4.84 6.20
C VAL A 537 15.36 -3.81 7.11
N CYS A 538 14.04 -3.81 7.16
CA CYS A 538 13.29 -2.96 8.07
C CYS A 538 13.29 -3.56 9.48
N ASN A 539 13.56 -2.73 10.48
CA ASN A 539 13.49 -3.12 11.89
C ASN A 539 12.28 -2.45 12.56
N MET A 540 11.19 -3.21 12.69
CA MET A 540 9.99 -2.76 13.38
C MET A 540 10.04 -3.02 14.89
N THR A 541 11.07 -3.70 15.40
CA THR A 541 11.24 -3.96 16.83
C THR A 541 11.26 -2.65 17.62
N MET A 542 10.41 -2.52 18.64
CA MET A 542 10.39 -1.34 19.49
C MET A 542 10.99 -1.58 20.87
N ASN A 543 10.94 -2.80 21.38
CA ASN A 543 11.34 -3.15 22.76
C ASN A 543 12.87 -3.20 23.00
N GLN A 544 13.67 -2.99 21.97
CA GLN A 544 15.13 -2.85 22.04
C GLN A 544 15.59 -1.39 22.14
N ASP A 545 14.68 -0.43 22.01
CA ASP A 545 14.90 1.01 22.06
C ASP A 545 14.05 1.65 23.17
N ALA A 546 14.70 2.14 24.23
CA ALA A 546 14.01 2.75 25.37
C ALA A 546 13.17 3.97 24.98
N SER A 547 13.60 4.75 23.97
CA SER A 547 12.85 5.89 23.45
C SER A 547 11.57 5.42 22.76
N ALA A 548 11.65 4.38 21.92
CA ALA A 548 10.49 3.78 21.25
C ALA A 548 9.52 3.14 22.26
N VAL A 549 10.02 2.43 23.26
CA VAL A 549 9.21 1.88 24.36
C VAL A 549 8.43 2.98 25.08
N ALA A 550 9.07 4.11 25.38
CA ALA A 550 8.42 5.23 26.06
C ALA A 550 7.28 5.84 25.21
N GLY A 551 7.50 6.02 23.90
CA GLY A 551 6.48 6.52 22.97
C GLY A 551 5.32 5.54 22.83
N PHE A 552 5.60 4.25 22.65
CA PHE A 552 4.58 3.20 22.53
C PHE A 552 3.75 3.07 23.81
N ALA A 553 4.40 3.12 24.98
CA ALA A 553 3.73 3.15 26.27
C ALA A 553 2.85 4.39 26.46
N ALA A 554 3.31 5.57 25.98
CA ALA A 554 2.52 6.79 25.99
C ALA A 554 1.26 6.65 25.12
N ALA A 555 1.39 6.13 23.89
CA ALA A 555 0.26 5.86 23.01
C ALA A 555 -0.75 4.91 23.66
N GLY A 556 -0.29 3.79 24.23
CA GLY A 556 -1.15 2.81 24.89
C GLY A 556 -1.87 3.31 26.14
N ARG A 557 -1.47 4.45 26.72
CA ARG A 557 -2.17 5.12 27.82
C ARG A 557 -3.30 6.05 27.38
N ASP A 558 -3.42 6.36 26.10
CA ASP A 558 -4.51 7.18 25.60
C ASP A 558 -5.85 6.50 25.85
N SER A 559 -6.84 7.26 26.31
CA SER A 559 -8.17 6.73 26.65
C SER A 559 -8.89 6.08 25.48
N TYR A 560 -8.58 6.49 24.25
CA TYR A 560 -9.12 5.89 23.03
C TYR A 560 -8.69 4.42 22.85
N LEU A 561 -7.53 4.04 23.40
CA LEU A 561 -6.95 2.70 23.33
C LEU A 561 -7.13 1.88 24.60
N ARG A 562 -7.79 2.44 25.64
CA ARG A 562 -8.08 1.77 26.89
C ARG A 562 -9.48 1.16 26.88
N GLN A 563 -9.62 0.02 26.23
CA GLN A 563 -10.89 -0.69 26.30
C GLN A 563 -10.92 -1.57 27.56
N PRO A 564 -12.06 -1.69 28.24
CA PRO A 564 -12.17 -2.58 29.37
C PRO A 564 -12.11 -4.04 28.89
N THR A 565 -11.02 -4.71 29.21
CA THR A 565 -10.77 -6.13 28.89
C THR A 565 -11.27 -7.09 29.95
N GLY A 566 -12.16 -6.71 30.82
CA GLY A 566 -12.47 -7.58 31.94
C GLY A 566 -13.73 -7.25 32.70
N GLY A 567 -14.85 -7.27 32.08
CA GLY A 567 -16.12 -7.39 32.74
C GLY A 567 -16.87 -8.53 32.10
N SER A 568 -17.04 -9.63 32.85
CA SER A 568 -17.93 -10.78 32.57
C SER A 568 -18.48 -10.83 31.13
N ARG A 569 -17.78 -11.52 30.26
CA ARG A 569 -18.32 -11.95 28.96
C ARG A 569 -19.09 -13.23 29.14
#